data_85ca243d6a3ea378362b9a1dd4f559fa
#
_entry.id   85ca243d6a3ea378362b9a1dd4f559fa
#
_cell.length_a   1.000
_cell.length_b   1.000
_cell.length_c   1.000
_cell.angle_alpha   90.00
_cell.angle_beta   90.00
_cell.angle_gamma   90.00
#
_symmetry.space_group_name_H-M   'P 1'
#
loop_
_entity.id
_entity.type
_entity.pdbx_description
1 polymer ?
#
loop_
_entity_poly.entity_id
_entity_poly.type
_entity_poly.pdbx_seq_one_letter_code
_entity_poly.pdbx_strand_id
1 'polypeptide(L)'
;MRRSAVVLILALVVTALDGAVPGTAIGDHGGREITSLFTCDRPVSPPRCTSVGDGRTHHVAFDASLTAGLADSLRQAMEEAYDRPTKLTMVEQSRVTRKTDAVAFSDDYGENGAAGWVYCPVDAPQGVNPSGDRWCRQQEIHFNINPRYGVFFADDGSRDHVTCHELGHTLGLRHWGNPPQTDDGGVGATCMNANTPDGPTRLHQFDIDHINGYEYRRVPVPARSNGAPVPPRVLPWRGVVATTEVEPLPTTLGEMVNAADAVVLGHISLVVPGRVFGTRHDNPLHYASATLEVESVLAGALPWAHRSTLTLEIPLFDGPSSIADLPVWGESVFLLRNKGTSATEVGLPPERVRAESAYYRMLTFTGLVVNDDGTALTADDAGPLARLSGRSFEAAVSVILNAGR
;
A
#
# COMPACT_ATOMS: atom_id res chain seq x y z
N MET A 1 32.50 2.65 -73.51
CA MET A 1 33.13 2.01 -72.31
C MET A 1 32.24 2.29 -71.15
N ARG A 2 31.43 1.30 -70.70
CA ARG A 2 30.54 1.40 -69.56
C ARG A 2 31.22 0.67 -68.40
N ARG A 3 31.48 1.40 -67.30
CA ARG A 3 32.00 0.81 -66.07
C ARG A 3 30.80 0.48 -65.19
N SER A 4 30.60 -0.78 -64.93
CA SER A 4 29.63 -1.29 -63.94
C SER A 4 30.26 -1.25 -62.56
N ALA A 5 29.60 -0.55 -61.61
CA ALA A 5 29.96 -0.57 -60.21
C ALA A 5 29.20 -1.70 -59.52
N VAL A 6 29.93 -2.63 -58.96
CA VAL A 6 29.40 -3.70 -58.10
C VAL A 6 29.29 -3.15 -56.69
N VAL A 7 28.07 -3.04 -56.20
CA VAL A 7 27.79 -2.69 -54.76
C VAL A 7 27.74 -3.99 -53.97
N LEU A 8 28.71 -4.16 -53.09
CA LEU A 8 28.80 -5.27 -52.14
C LEU A 8 27.97 -4.91 -50.91
N ILE A 9 26.83 -5.55 -50.74
CA ILE A 9 26.01 -5.41 -49.52
C ILE A 9 26.54 -6.42 -48.50
N LEU A 10 27.23 -5.92 -47.49
CA LEU A 10 27.62 -6.71 -46.32
C LEU A 10 26.40 -6.83 -45.39
N ALA A 11 25.76 -7.98 -45.35
CA ALA A 11 24.75 -8.30 -44.35
C ALA A 11 25.43 -8.62 -43.01
N LEU A 12 25.36 -7.71 -42.06
CA LEU A 12 25.75 -7.99 -40.70
C LEU A 12 24.65 -8.86 -40.04
N VAL A 13 24.94 -10.14 -39.89
CA VAL A 13 24.13 -11.02 -39.03
C VAL A 13 24.53 -10.73 -37.61
N VAL A 14 23.71 -9.91 -36.89
CA VAL A 14 23.79 -9.79 -35.46
C VAL A 14 23.08 -11.01 -34.87
N THR A 15 23.84 -12.02 -34.49
CA THR A 15 23.35 -13.08 -33.61
C THR A 15 23.18 -12.47 -32.24
N ALA A 16 21.94 -12.14 -31.88
CA ALA A 16 21.57 -11.87 -30.52
C ALA A 16 21.80 -13.19 -29.75
N LEU A 17 22.83 -13.19 -28.93
CA LEU A 17 22.97 -14.16 -27.86
C LEU A 17 21.93 -13.77 -26.82
N ASP A 18 20.78 -14.43 -26.87
CA ASP A 18 19.84 -14.49 -25.75
C ASP A 18 20.54 -15.21 -24.58
N GLY A 19 21.36 -14.47 -23.89
CA GLY A 19 21.78 -14.83 -22.55
C GLY A 19 20.55 -14.78 -21.67
N ALA A 20 19.91 -15.92 -21.42
CA ALA A 20 18.92 -16.03 -20.39
C ALA A 20 19.56 -15.54 -19.08
N VAL A 21 19.18 -14.37 -18.64
CA VAL A 21 19.49 -13.87 -17.30
C VAL A 21 18.69 -14.76 -16.35
N PRO A 22 19.33 -15.61 -15.54
CA PRO A 22 18.59 -16.40 -14.56
C PRO A 22 18.07 -15.46 -13.50
N GLY A 23 16.77 -15.29 -13.46
CA GLY A 23 16.10 -14.52 -12.39
C GLY A 23 15.13 -13.44 -12.83
N THR A 24 14.81 -13.31 -14.11
CA THR A 24 13.64 -12.52 -14.49
C THR A 24 12.39 -13.31 -14.12
N ALA A 25 11.69 -12.85 -13.11
CA ALA A 25 10.38 -13.34 -12.77
C ALA A 25 9.51 -13.37 -14.04
N ILE A 26 8.97 -14.54 -14.32
CA ILE A 26 8.14 -14.75 -15.50
C ILE A 26 6.83 -13.99 -15.27
N GLY A 27 6.59 -13.02 -16.10
CA GLY A 27 5.26 -12.48 -16.33
C GLY A 27 4.89 -11.34 -15.40
N ASP A 28 5.18 -10.20 -15.89
CA ASP A 28 4.51 -8.98 -15.54
C ASP A 28 2.99 -9.09 -15.83
N HIS A 29 2.27 -9.62 -14.87
CA HIS A 29 0.82 -9.55 -14.83
C HIS A 29 0.38 -8.46 -13.86
N GLY A 30 0.95 -7.26 -13.99
CA GLY A 30 0.48 -6.09 -13.25
C GLY A 30 0.86 -6.06 -11.78
N GLY A 31 2.11 -6.39 -11.45
CA GLY A 31 2.64 -6.16 -10.10
C GLY A 31 2.49 -7.31 -9.11
N ARG A 32 2.45 -8.54 -9.59
CA ARG A 32 2.29 -9.77 -8.79
C ARG A 32 3.57 -10.43 -8.35
N GLU A 33 4.67 -9.82 -8.62
CA GLU A 33 5.98 -10.33 -8.22
C GLU A 33 6.07 -10.40 -6.69
N ILE A 34 6.62 -11.49 -6.19
CA ILE A 34 7.13 -11.51 -4.84
C ILE A 34 8.37 -10.65 -4.84
N THR A 35 8.29 -9.51 -4.21
CA THR A 35 9.40 -8.58 -4.13
C THR A 35 9.15 -7.54 -3.05
N SER A 36 10.18 -7.21 -2.36
CA SER A 36 10.22 -6.06 -1.48
C SER A 36 10.57 -4.75 -2.22
N LEU A 37 10.81 -4.82 -3.53
CA LEU A 37 11.39 -3.73 -4.31
C LEU A 37 10.51 -2.49 -4.34
N PHE A 38 9.21 -2.66 -4.35
CA PHE A 38 8.29 -1.52 -4.49
C PHE A 38 8.45 -0.44 -3.44
N THR A 39 8.92 -0.82 -2.27
CA THR A 39 9.08 0.06 -1.12
C THR A 39 10.52 0.26 -0.70
N CYS A 40 11.43 -0.63 -1.14
CA CYS A 40 12.83 -0.64 -0.73
C CYS A 40 13.80 -0.04 -1.74
N ASP A 41 13.38 0.33 -2.93
CA ASP A 41 14.25 0.89 -3.98
C ASP A 41 14.87 2.23 -3.64
N ARG A 42 14.48 2.83 -2.55
CA ARG A 42 15.04 4.09 -2.11
C ARG A 42 15.69 3.94 -0.75
N PRO A 43 16.90 4.44 -0.60
CA PRO A 43 17.58 4.48 0.69
C PRO A 43 16.91 5.52 1.59
N VAL A 44 15.74 5.21 2.13
CA VAL A 44 15.20 5.90 3.30
C VAL A 44 15.74 5.24 4.55
N SER A 45 16.06 5.99 5.57
CA SER A 45 16.55 5.47 6.83
C SER A 45 15.54 5.81 7.94
N PRO A 46 15.01 4.82 8.65
CA PRO A 46 15.09 3.38 8.41
C PRO A 46 14.29 2.97 7.16
N PRO A 47 14.66 1.89 6.49
CA PRO A 47 13.96 1.44 5.30
C PRO A 47 12.57 0.92 5.70
N ARG A 48 11.56 1.59 5.20
CA ARG A 48 10.15 1.31 5.39
C ARG A 48 9.65 0.57 4.17
N CYS A 49 9.57 -0.72 4.25
CA CYS A 49 9.15 -1.48 3.08
C CYS A 49 8.46 -2.77 3.49
N THR A 50 7.52 -3.18 2.69
CA THR A 50 7.09 -4.56 2.65
C THR A 50 8.29 -5.45 2.47
N SER A 51 8.29 -6.53 3.17
CA SER A 51 9.36 -7.48 3.16
C SER A 51 8.80 -8.86 2.90
N VAL A 52 9.62 -9.70 2.32
CA VAL A 52 9.30 -11.11 2.16
C VAL A 52 9.51 -11.84 3.49
N GLY A 53 8.89 -13.00 3.63
CA GLY A 53 9.19 -13.94 4.72
C GLY A 53 10.66 -14.36 4.67
N ASP A 54 11.22 -14.71 5.81
CA ASP A 54 12.64 -15.05 5.95
C ASP A 54 12.95 -16.54 5.75
N GLY A 55 11.93 -17.35 5.46
CA GLY A 55 12.06 -18.81 5.27
C GLY A 55 10.77 -19.44 4.76
N ARG A 56 10.85 -20.73 4.40
CA ARG A 56 9.69 -21.51 3.94
C ARG A 56 8.76 -21.95 5.08
N THR A 57 9.24 -21.97 6.31
CA THR A 57 8.38 -22.17 7.49
C THR A 57 8.00 -20.80 8.00
N HIS A 58 6.72 -20.48 7.94
CA HIS A 58 6.18 -19.16 8.30
C HIS A 58 5.35 -19.30 9.59
N HIS A 59 5.85 -18.71 10.66
CA HIS A 59 5.25 -18.78 11.97
C HIS A 59 4.41 -17.53 12.23
N VAL A 60 3.12 -17.72 12.48
CA VAL A 60 2.17 -16.64 12.73
C VAL A 60 1.69 -16.71 14.17
N ALA A 61 1.91 -15.67 14.94
CA ALA A 61 1.37 -15.53 16.29
C ALA A 61 0.07 -14.71 16.25
N PHE A 62 -0.91 -15.12 17.03
CA PHE A 62 -2.17 -14.42 17.17
C PHE A 62 -2.14 -13.65 18.48
N ASP A 63 -2.25 -12.32 18.38
CA ASP A 63 -2.37 -11.46 19.55
C ASP A 63 -3.73 -11.67 20.23
N ALA A 64 -3.80 -11.35 21.54
CA ALA A 64 -5.04 -11.44 22.30
C ALA A 64 -6.14 -10.49 21.82
N SER A 65 -5.80 -9.48 21.01
CA SER A 65 -6.73 -8.57 20.36
C SER A 65 -7.47 -9.18 19.20
N LEU A 66 -6.89 -10.20 18.57
CA LEU A 66 -7.47 -10.79 17.38
C LEU A 66 -8.83 -11.42 17.72
N THR A 67 -9.90 -10.94 17.06
CA THR A 67 -11.24 -11.50 17.30
C THR A 67 -11.29 -12.98 16.90
N ALA A 68 -12.16 -13.75 17.54
CA ALA A 68 -12.27 -15.19 17.27
C ALA A 68 -12.55 -15.48 15.79
N GLY A 69 -13.46 -14.71 15.15
CA GLY A 69 -13.75 -14.88 13.73
C GLY A 69 -12.55 -14.64 12.83
N LEU A 70 -11.77 -13.58 13.09
CA LEU A 70 -10.54 -13.31 12.34
C LEU A 70 -9.46 -14.36 12.60
N ALA A 71 -9.37 -14.88 13.84
CA ALA A 71 -8.44 -15.95 14.16
C ALA A 71 -8.79 -17.26 13.41
N ASP A 72 -10.06 -17.60 13.31
CA ASP A 72 -10.51 -18.78 12.57
C ASP A 72 -10.28 -18.63 11.06
N SER A 73 -10.63 -17.48 10.49
CA SER A 73 -10.37 -17.16 9.08
C SER A 73 -8.86 -17.16 8.77
N LEU A 74 -8.03 -16.64 9.66
CA LEU A 74 -6.56 -16.66 9.46
C LEU A 74 -5.99 -18.07 9.50
N ARG A 75 -6.49 -18.97 10.39
CA ARG A 75 -6.15 -20.40 10.39
C ARG A 75 -6.52 -21.07 9.07
N GLN A 76 -7.73 -20.78 8.59
CA GLN A 76 -8.20 -21.32 7.32
C GLN A 76 -7.32 -20.83 6.16
N ALA A 77 -6.98 -19.54 6.11
CA ALA A 77 -6.08 -19.01 5.11
C ALA A 77 -4.69 -19.67 5.17
N MET A 78 -4.12 -19.81 6.37
CA MET A 78 -2.83 -20.49 6.57
C MET A 78 -2.86 -21.93 5.98
N GLU A 79 -3.91 -22.69 6.26
CA GLU A 79 -4.02 -24.08 5.82
C GLU A 79 -4.39 -24.20 4.35
N GLU A 80 -5.48 -23.55 3.91
CA GLU A 80 -6.09 -23.79 2.60
C GLU A 80 -5.50 -22.93 1.48
N ALA A 81 -5.11 -21.71 1.79
CA ALA A 81 -4.57 -20.81 0.77
C ALA A 81 -3.05 -20.91 0.63
N TYR A 82 -2.33 -21.25 1.71
CA TYR A 82 -0.86 -21.22 1.71
C TYR A 82 -0.21 -22.59 1.92
N ASP A 83 -0.51 -23.31 3.01
CA ASP A 83 0.20 -24.57 3.31
C ASP A 83 -0.09 -25.67 2.27
N ARG A 84 -1.35 -25.93 1.99
CA ARG A 84 -1.75 -27.00 1.05
C ARG A 84 -1.30 -26.79 -0.39
N PRO A 85 -1.48 -25.59 -1.01
CA PRO A 85 -1.16 -25.42 -2.44
C PRO A 85 0.30 -25.04 -2.70
N THR A 86 1.06 -24.63 -1.68
CA THR A 86 2.42 -24.14 -1.85
C THR A 86 3.46 -25.04 -1.18
N LYS A 87 4.74 -24.68 -1.31
CA LYS A 87 5.85 -25.34 -0.60
C LYS A 87 6.17 -24.68 0.75
N LEU A 88 5.29 -23.81 1.23
CA LEU A 88 5.41 -23.24 2.57
C LEU A 88 4.92 -24.22 3.61
N THR A 89 5.35 -24.02 4.83
CA THR A 89 4.78 -24.65 6.02
C THR A 89 4.31 -23.52 6.94
N MET A 90 3.01 -23.40 7.11
CA MET A 90 2.40 -22.39 7.98
C MET A 90 2.26 -22.96 9.40
N VAL A 91 2.70 -22.21 10.40
CA VAL A 91 2.70 -22.65 11.79
C VAL A 91 2.08 -21.60 12.69
N GLU A 92 0.92 -21.91 13.27
CA GLU A 92 0.34 -21.08 14.32
C GLU A 92 1.20 -21.13 15.60
N GLN A 93 1.40 -19.99 16.24
CA GLN A 93 2.09 -19.90 17.52
C GLN A 93 1.18 -19.28 18.59
N SER A 94 1.18 -19.86 19.76
CA SER A 94 0.41 -19.36 20.92
C SER A 94 1.02 -18.12 21.57
N ARG A 95 2.20 -17.70 21.16
CA ARG A 95 2.90 -16.52 21.65
C ARG A 95 3.99 -16.09 20.69
N VAL A 96 4.35 -14.82 20.74
CA VAL A 96 5.49 -14.28 20.01
C VAL A 96 6.79 -14.88 20.53
N THR A 97 7.63 -15.33 19.62
CA THR A 97 8.95 -15.90 19.90
C THR A 97 9.97 -15.35 18.90
N ARG A 98 11.24 -15.72 19.05
CA ARG A 98 12.28 -15.39 18.05
C ARG A 98 12.06 -16.07 16.69
N LYS A 99 11.12 -17.00 16.58
CA LYS A 99 10.78 -17.69 15.32
C LYS A 99 9.54 -17.10 14.66
N THR A 100 8.82 -16.21 15.35
CA THR A 100 7.61 -15.60 14.82
C THR A 100 7.96 -14.76 13.61
N ASP A 101 7.29 -15.01 12.48
CA ASP A 101 7.47 -14.26 11.24
C ASP A 101 6.42 -13.16 11.10
N ALA A 102 5.20 -13.40 11.60
CA ALA A 102 4.14 -12.42 11.63
C ALA A 102 3.34 -12.47 12.94
N VAL A 103 2.83 -11.33 13.38
CA VAL A 103 1.91 -11.19 14.52
C VAL A 103 0.65 -10.52 14.02
N ALA A 104 -0.51 -11.12 14.29
CA ALA A 104 -1.80 -10.60 13.83
C ALA A 104 -2.56 -9.93 14.97
N PHE A 105 -3.08 -8.73 14.71
CA PHE A 105 -3.83 -7.87 15.63
C PHE A 105 -5.17 -7.47 15.03
N SER A 106 -6.17 -7.16 15.87
CA SER A 106 -7.35 -6.43 15.43
C SER A 106 -7.79 -5.40 16.45
N ASP A 107 -8.06 -4.17 16.01
CA ASP A 107 -8.62 -3.11 16.86
C ASP A 107 -9.31 -2.04 15.98
N ASP A 108 -10.03 -1.11 16.61
CA ASP A 108 -10.50 0.12 15.97
C ASP A 108 -9.31 1.09 15.84
N TYR A 109 -8.71 1.10 14.67
CA TYR A 109 -7.59 2.00 14.34
C TYR A 109 -8.06 3.33 13.73
N GLY A 110 -9.34 3.65 13.86
CA GLY A 110 -9.93 4.83 13.26
C GLY A 110 -10.11 4.71 11.75
N GLU A 111 -10.64 5.74 11.12
CA GLU A 111 -10.77 5.80 9.67
C GLU A 111 -9.45 6.27 9.06
N ASN A 112 -8.67 5.34 8.54
CA ASN A 112 -7.36 5.56 7.94
C ASN A 112 -7.29 5.24 6.43
N GLY A 113 -8.38 4.73 5.85
CA GLY A 113 -8.42 4.29 4.45
C GLY A 113 -8.09 2.80 4.26
N ALA A 114 -7.83 2.04 5.34
CA ALA A 114 -7.43 0.65 5.30
C ALA A 114 -8.28 -0.24 6.19
N ALA A 115 -8.77 -1.36 5.65
CA ALA A 115 -9.39 -2.44 6.40
C ALA A 115 -8.33 -3.37 7.02
N GLY A 116 -7.20 -3.56 6.34
CA GLY A 116 -6.05 -4.28 6.84
C GLY A 116 -4.75 -3.69 6.30
N TRP A 117 -3.64 -4.04 6.92
CA TRP A 117 -2.30 -3.74 6.41
C TRP A 117 -1.23 -4.60 7.09
N VAL A 118 -0.11 -4.71 6.40
CA VAL A 118 1.10 -5.36 6.92
C VAL A 118 2.27 -4.38 6.88
N TYR A 119 3.07 -4.37 7.91
CA TYR A 119 4.33 -3.62 7.90
C TYR A 119 5.44 -4.34 8.68
N CYS A 120 6.69 -3.95 8.43
CA CYS A 120 7.84 -4.42 9.17
C CYS A 120 8.22 -3.38 10.23
N PRO A 121 8.07 -3.66 11.54
CA PRO A 121 8.50 -2.76 12.59
C PRO A 121 10.00 -2.41 12.47
N VAL A 122 10.35 -1.19 12.84
CA VAL A 122 11.74 -0.67 12.71
C VAL A 122 12.75 -1.51 13.49
N ASP A 123 12.35 -2.03 14.62
CA ASP A 123 13.16 -2.86 15.53
C ASP A 123 13.05 -4.36 15.23
N ALA A 124 12.19 -4.76 14.28
CA ALA A 124 12.08 -6.15 13.88
C ALA A 124 13.38 -6.66 13.24
N PRO A 125 13.71 -7.93 13.45
CA PRO A 125 14.83 -8.56 12.72
C PRO A 125 14.59 -8.55 11.23
N GLN A 126 15.50 -7.97 10.47
CA GLN A 126 15.38 -7.82 9.02
C GLN A 126 16.73 -7.96 8.32
N GLY A 127 16.70 -8.20 7.02
CA GLY A 127 17.91 -8.40 6.22
C GLY A 127 17.63 -8.31 4.73
N VAL A 128 18.58 -8.76 3.93
CA VAL A 128 18.47 -8.88 2.47
C VAL A 128 18.71 -10.33 2.09
N ASN A 129 17.90 -10.89 1.22
CA ASN A 129 18.09 -12.23 0.70
C ASN A 129 19.05 -12.25 -0.51
N PRO A 130 19.43 -13.42 -1.03
CA PRO A 130 20.31 -13.50 -2.19
C PRO A 130 19.78 -12.84 -3.46
N SER A 131 18.46 -12.67 -3.58
CA SER A 131 17.83 -11.98 -4.72
C SER A 131 17.86 -10.44 -4.57
N GLY A 132 18.34 -9.92 -3.44
CA GLY A 132 18.38 -8.49 -3.16
C GLY A 132 17.14 -7.97 -2.44
N ASP A 133 16.12 -8.81 -2.24
CA ASP A 133 14.90 -8.41 -1.55
C ASP A 133 15.11 -8.34 -0.05
N ARG A 134 14.42 -7.44 0.60
CA ARG A 134 14.43 -7.37 2.05
C ARG A 134 13.50 -8.42 2.63
N TRP A 135 13.95 -9.07 3.68
CA TRP A 135 13.12 -9.90 4.52
C TRP A 135 12.91 -9.25 5.89
N CYS A 136 11.76 -9.51 6.48
CA CYS A 136 11.42 -9.07 7.82
C CYS A 136 10.85 -10.26 8.60
N ARG A 137 11.23 -10.36 9.84
CA ARG A 137 10.65 -11.26 10.81
C ARG A 137 9.92 -10.47 11.87
N GLN A 138 8.81 -11.01 12.36
CA GLN A 138 7.88 -10.30 13.24
C GLN A 138 7.23 -9.11 12.53
N GLN A 139 6.82 -9.33 11.28
CA GLN A 139 5.91 -8.43 10.58
C GLN A 139 4.61 -8.34 11.38
N GLU A 140 3.92 -7.23 11.25
CA GLU A 140 2.65 -7.03 11.91
C GLU A 140 1.52 -6.97 10.90
N ILE A 141 0.50 -7.80 11.14
CA ILE A 141 -0.75 -7.82 10.38
C ILE A 141 -1.80 -7.13 11.24
N HIS A 142 -2.37 -6.04 10.74
CA HIS A 142 -3.41 -5.30 11.42
C HIS A 142 -4.73 -5.42 10.68
N PHE A 143 -5.80 -5.77 11.40
CA PHE A 143 -7.17 -5.74 10.92
C PHE A 143 -7.92 -4.60 11.60
N ASN A 144 -8.38 -3.63 10.82
CA ASN A 144 -9.06 -2.45 11.31
C ASN A 144 -10.57 -2.71 11.43
N ILE A 145 -11.01 -3.11 12.60
CA ILE A 145 -12.43 -3.38 12.88
C ILE A 145 -13.26 -2.11 13.13
N ASN A 146 -12.78 -0.93 12.71
CA ASN A 146 -13.60 0.27 12.71
C ASN A 146 -14.88 0.02 11.90
N PRO A 147 -16.06 0.50 12.35
CA PRO A 147 -17.33 0.29 11.66
C PRO A 147 -17.32 0.69 10.17
N ARG A 148 -16.46 1.63 9.77
CA ARG A 148 -16.27 2.02 8.36
C ARG A 148 -15.88 0.84 7.48
N TYR A 149 -15.10 -0.08 8.01
CA TYR A 149 -14.61 -1.26 7.28
C TYR A 149 -15.42 -2.52 7.58
N GLY A 150 -16.59 -2.38 8.23
CA GLY A 150 -17.42 -3.50 8.65
C GLY A 150 -17.79 -4.48 7.52
N VAL A 151 -17.88 -4.00 6.27
CA VAL A 151 -18.15 -4.84 5.10
C VAL A 151 -17.07 -5.90 4.86
N PHE A 152 -15.80 -5.62 5.19
CA PHE A 152 -14.70 -6.58 5.07
C PHE A 152 -14.68 -7.66 6.17
N PHE A 153 -15.54 -7.52 7.18
CA PHE A 153 -15.62 -8.41 8.33
C PHE A 153 -17.04 -8.91 8.59
N ALA A 154 -17.97 -8.65 7.67
CA ALA A 154 -19.40 -8.87 7.88
C ALA A 154 -19.75 -10.37 8.01
N ASP A 155 -19.11 -11.22 7.25
CA ASP A 155 -19.32 -12.66 7.22
C ASP A 155 -18.00 -13.43 7.11
N ASP A 156 -18.07 -14.77 7.08
CA ASP A 156 -16.90 -15.61 7.00
C ASP A 156 -16.14 -15.42 5.68
N GLY A 157 -16.85 -15.29 4.54
CA GLY A 157 -16.23 -15.12 3.24
C GLY A 157 -15.40 -13.83 3.15
N SER A 158 -15.95 -12.72 3.65
CA SER A 158 -15.25 -11.43 3.69
C SER A 158 -14.03 -11.51 4.61
N ARG A 159 -14.14 -12.14 5.79
CA ARG A 159 -13.02 -12.35 6.70
C ARG A 159 -11.94 -13.26 6.10
N ASP A 160 -12.35 -14.34 5.45
CA ASP A 160 -11.43 -15.28 4.79
C ASP A 160 -10.66 -14.60 3.66
N HIS A 161 -11.32 -13.71 2.90
CA HIS A 161 -10.68 -12.93 1.87
C HIS A 161 -9.59 -12.01 2.47
N VAL A 162 -9.94 -11.13 3.41
CA VAL A 162 -9.01 -10.16 3.98
C VAL A 162 -7.86 -10.82 4.73
N THR A 163 -8.11 -11.92 5.44
CA THR A 163 -7.03 -12.65 6.13
C THR A 163 -6.08 -13.36 5.17
N CYS A 164 -6.59 -13.93 4.08
CA CYS A 164 -5.77 -14.47 3.00
C CYS A 164 -4.92 -13.37 2.35
N HIS A 165 -5.53 -12.22 2.08
CA HIS A 165 -4.88 -11.05 1.48
C HIS A 165 -3.70 -10.55 2.33
N GLU A 166 -3.95 -10.20 3.58
CA GLU A 166 -2.91 -9.66 4.45
C GLU A 166 -1.80 -10.68 4.74
N LEU A 167 -2.15 -11.97 4.87
CA LEU A 167 -1.15 -13.01 5.02
C LEU A 167 -0.22 -13.10 3.80
N GLY A 168 -0.74 -12.88 2.59
CA GLY A 168 0.05 -12.85 1.35
C GLY A 168 1.11 -11.74 1.36
N HIS A 169 0.77 -10.61 1.93
CA HIS A 169 1.72 -9.51 2.06
C HIS A 169 2.91 -9.85 2.96
N THR A 170 2.73 -10.68 3.99
CA THR A 170 3.86 -11.13 4.83
C THR A 170 4.85 -12.03 4.08
N LEU A 171 4.43 -12.53 2.94
CA LEU A 171 5.25 -13.35 2.03
C LEU A 171 5.80 -12.56 0.85
N GLY A 172 5.48 -11.25 0.75
CA GLY A 172 5.93 -10.36 -0.31
C GLY A 172 5.00 -10.30 -1.52
N LEU A 173 3.84 -10.92 -1.50
CA LEU A 173 2.86 -10.78 -2.58
C LEU A 173 2.33 -9.34 -2.61
N ARG A 174 2.07 -8.85 -3.82
CA ARG A 174 1.49 -7.53 -4.06
C ARG A 174 0.03 -7.65 -4.46
N HIS A 175 -0.67 -6.51 -4.44
CA HIS A 175 -2.00 -6.42 -5.01
C HIS A 175 -1.98 -6.81 -6.50
N TRP A 176 -2.97 -7.57 -6.89
CA TRP A 176 -3.35 -7.65 -8.27
C TRP A 176 -3.96 -6.30 -8.63
N GLY A 177 -3.39 -5.63 -9.65
CA GLY A 177 -4.07 -4.54 -10.32
C GLY A 177 -5.41 -5.02 -10.91
N ASN A 178 -6.11 -4.19 -11.66
CA ASN A 178 -7.31 -4.61 -12.39
C ASN A 178 -7.02 -5.95 -13.05
N PRO A 179 -7.79 -7.02 -12.71
CA PRO A 179 -7.45 -8.36 -13.16
C PRO A 179 -7.36 -8.33 -14.67
N PRO A 180 -6.23 -8.76 -15.29
CA PRO A 180 -6.25 -9.01 -16.70
C PRO A 180 -7.30 -10.06 -16.94
N GLN A 181 -8.08 -9.90 -18.00
CA GLN A 181 -8.83 -11.02 -18.52
C GLN A 181 -7.80 -12.10 -18.84
N THR A 182 -7.90 -13.22 -18.15
CA THR A 182 -7.14 -14.40 -18.53
C THR A 182 -7.58 -14.83 -19.94
N ASP A 183 -6.70 -15.35 -20.76
CA ASP A 183 -7.00 -15.77 -22.15
C ASP A 183 -8.15 -16.79 -22.23
N ASP A 184 -8.50 -17.41 -21.09
CA ASP A 184 -9.65 -18.31 -20.91
C ASP A 184 -10.94 -17.59 -20.50
N GLY A 185 -10.96 -16.25 -20.46
CA GLY A 185 -12.12 -15.43 -20.07
C GLY A 185 -12.45 -15.47 -18.58
N GLY A 186 -11.62 -16.12 -17.78
CA GLY A 186 -11.71 -16.11 -16.31
C GLY A 186 -11.07 -14.83 -15.77
N VAL A 187 -11.77 -14.12 -14.91
CA VAL A 187 -11.15 -13.11 -14.06
C VAL A 187 -10.24 -13.87 -13.11
N GLY A 188 -8.93 -13.57 -13.14
CA GLY A 188 -7.96 -14.22 -12.26
C GLY A 188 -8.36 -14.00 -10.80
N ALA A 189 -9.07 -14.98 -10.24
CA ALA A 189 -9.59 -14.91 -8.89
C ALA A 189 -8.46 -15.25 -7.90
N THR A 190 -7.98 -14.24 -7.17
CA THR A 190 -6.99 -14.42 -6.10
C THR A 190 -7.38 -13.56 -4.90
N CYS A 191 -7.06 -14.01 -3.70
CA CYS A 191 -7.25 -13.18 -2.52
C CYS A 191 -6.33 -11.94 -2.51
N MET A 192 -5.32 -11.89 -3.39
CA MET A 192 -4.49 -10.67 -3.55
C MET A 192 -5.17 -9.56 -4.36
N ASN A 193 -6.44 -9.74 -4.77
CA ASN A 193 -7.24 -8.64 -5.32
C ASN A 193 -7.55 -7.65 -4.20
N ALA A 194 -7.12 -6.41 -4.36
CA ALA A 194 -7.49 -5.34 -3.44
C ALA A 194 -8.95 -4.93 -3.61
N ASN A 195 -9.54 -4.36 -2.57
CA ASN A 195 -10.82 -3.63 -2.61
C ASN A 195 -12.09 -4.48 -2.88
N THR A 196 -12.05 -5.76 -2.63
CA THR A 196 -13.20 -6.65 -2.84
C THR A 196 -13.59 -7.33 -1.53
N PRO A 197 -14.58 -6.82 -0.78
CA PRO A 197 -15.00 -7.46 0.48
C PRO A 197 -15.38 -8.94 0.32
N ASP A 198 -16.05 -9.27 -0.78
CA ASP A 198 -16.49 -10.63 -1.11
C ASP A 198 -15.54 -11.29 -2.13
N GLY A 199 -14.26 -11.03 -2.02
CA GLY A 199 -13.25 -11.52 -2.95
C GLY A 199 -12.96 -13.01 -2.79
N PRO A 200 -12.13 -13.56 -3.70
CA PRO A 200 -11.64 -14.94 -3.57
C PRO A 200 -10.88 -15.15 -2.27
N THR A 201 -11.04 -16.33 -1.68
CA THR A 201 -10.37 -16.74 -0.44
C THR A 201 -9.14 -17.63 -0.68
N ARG A 202 -8.65 -17.67 -1.92
CA ARG A 202 -7.54 -18.53 -2.36
C ARG A 202 -6.57 -17.76 -3.23
N LEU A 203 -5.35 -18.25 -3.28
CA LEU A 203 -4.33 -17.78 -4.22
C LEU A 203 -4.65 -18.25 -5.64
N HIS A 204 -4.33 -17.42 -6.61
CA HIS A 204 -4.28 -17.84 -8.01
C HIS A 204 -3.04 -18.71 -8.26
N GLN A 205 -3.04 -19.51 -9.33
CA GLN A 205 -1.91 -20.39 -9.66
C GLN A 205 -0.59 -19.59 -9.83
N PHE A 206 -0.65 -18.37 -10.31
CA PHE A 206 0.52 -17.49 -10.42
C PHE A 206 1.13 -17.15 -9.06
N ASP A 207 0.31 -16.83 -8.06
CA ASP A 207 0.80 -16.53 -6.72
C ASP A 207 1.46 -17.77 -6.12
N ILE A 208 0.85 -18.95 -6.35
CA ILE A 208 1.38 -20.25 -5.93
C ILE A 208 2.73 -20.54 -6.59
N ASP A 209 2.83 -20.30 -7.90
CA ASP A 209 4.06 -20.51 -8.66
C ASP A 209 5.18 -19.56 -8.22
N HIS A 210 4.86 -18.31 -7.94
CA HIS A 210 5.78 -17.33 -7.38
C HIS A 210 6.28 -17.77 -6.01
N ILE A 211 5.40 -18.12 -5.07
CA ILE A 211 5.77 -18.62 -3.76
C ILE A 211 6.66 -19.85 -3.88
N ASN A 212 6.29 -20.78 -4.75
CA ASN A 212 7.02 -22.04 -4.95
C ASN A 212 8.38 -21.87 -5.61
N GLY A 213 8.50 -20.89 -6.50
CA GLY A 213 9.73 -20.56 -7.20
C GLY A 213 10.66 -19.64 -6.40
N TYR A 214 10.13 -18.92 -5.42
CA TYR A 214 10.89 -17.94 -4.67
C TYR A 214 11.85 -18.58 -3.67
N GLU A 215 13.04 -17.98 -3.52
CA GLU A 215 14.07 -18.47 -2.62
C GLU A 215 14.06 -17.69 -1.29
N TYR A 216 13.19 -18.09 -0.36
CA TYR A 216 13.16 -17.50 0.99
C TYR A 216 14.43 -17.86 1.76
N ARG A 217 15.40 -16.93 1.84
CA ARG A 217 16.67 -17.10 2.56
C ARG A 217 17.03 -15.87 3.35
N ARG A 218 17.53 -16.10 4.56
CA ARG A 218 18.15 -15.04 5.36
C ARG A 218 19.58 -14.81 4.92
N VAL A 219 19.87 -13.57 4.56
CA VAL A 219 21.26 -13.07 4.57
C VAL A 219 21.27 -11.84 5.49
N PRO A 220 22.02 -11.84 6.59
CA PRO A 220 22.09 -10.68 7.46
C PRO A 220 22.57 -9.46 6.66
N VAL A 221 21.92 -8.31 6.85
CA VAL A 221 22.42 -7.06 6.28
C VAL A 221 23.77 -6.78 6.93
N PRO A 222 24.85 -6.60 6.17
CA PRO A 222 26.10 -6.09 6.73
C PRO A 222 25.82 -4.75 7.43
N ALA A 223 26.37 -4.54 8.61
CA ALA A 223 26.26 -3.26 9.31
C ALA A 223 26.56 -2.12 8.32
N ARG A 224 25.59 -1.20 8.16
CA ARG A 224 25.68 -0.14 7.14
C ARG A 224 26.98 0.63 7.26
N SER A 225 27.71 0.72 6.16
CA SER A 225 28.63 1.84 5.96
C SER A 225 27.80 3.12 5.92
N ASN A 226 28.16 4.11 6.72
CA ASN A 226 27.50 5.41 6.80
C ASN A 226 27.43 6.06 5.40
N GLY A 227 26.41 5.75 4.63
CA GLY A 227 26.14 6.35 3.33
C GLY A 227 25.66 7.78 3.51
N ALA A 228 26.01 8.64 2.57
CA ALA A 228 25.62 10.04 2.54
C ALA A 228 24.08 10.21 2.70
N PRO A 229 23.63 11.29 3.36
CA PRO A 229 22.20 11.55 3.52
C PRO A 229 21.53 11.66 2.14
N VAL A 230 20.46 10.90 1.95
CA VAL A 230 19.63 10.99 0.75
C VAL A 230 18.82 12.29 0.82
N PRO A 231 18.77 13.07 -0.25
CA PRO A 231 18.04 14.31 -0.24
C PRO A 231 16.53 14.08 0.02
N PRO A 232 15.85 14.99 0.72
CA PRO A 232 14.49 14.82 1.25
C PRO A 232 13.37 14.97 0.19
N ARG A 233 13.56 14.47 -1.03
CA ARG A 233 12.58 14.57 -2.13
C ARG A 233 11.64 13.38 -2.28
N VAL A 234 11.47 12.56 -1.25
CA VAL A 234 10.58 11.40 -1.30
C VAL A 234 9.25 11.77 -0.68
N LEU A 235 8.16 11.63 -1.42
CA LEU A 235 6.82 11.69 -0.86
C LEU A 235 6.72 10.64 0.25
N PRO A 236 6.35 11.01 1.49
CA PRO A 236 6.44 10.14 2.67
C PRO A 236 5.60 8.87 2.56
N TRP A 237 4.63 8.89 1.67
CA TRP A 237 3.66 7.81 1.45
C TRP A 237 4.15 6.66 0.58
N ARG A 238 5.25 6.81 -0.14
CA ARG A 238 5.75 5.72 -1.00
C ARG A 238 6.14 4.46 -0.23
N GLY A 239 6.35 4.57 1.08
CA GLY A 239 6.68 3.43 1.94
C GLY A 239 5.48 2.74 2.60
N VAL A 240 4.32 3.39 2.62
CA VAL A 240 3.12 2.92 3.33
C VAL A 240 2.15 2.16 2.42
N VAL A 241 2.23 2.38 1.11
CA VAL A 241 1.15 2.08 0.16
C VAL A 241 1.08 0.62 -0.27
N ALA A 242 2.08 -0.18 0.00
CA ALA A 242 2.21 -1.45 -0.71
C ALA A 242 1.36 -2.59 -0.14
N THR A 243 0.76 -2.45 1.02
CA THR A 243 0.20 -3.59 1.76
C THR A 243 -1.06 -3.26 2.53
N THR A 244 -1.98 -2.56 1.91
CA THR A 244 -3.19 -2.11 2.59
C THR A 244 -4.41 -2.55 1.81
N GLU A 245 -5.31 -3.28 2.45
CA GLU A 245 -6.66 -3.47 1.95
C GLU A 245 -7.40 -2.15 2.14
N VAL A 246 -7.73 -1.48 1.04
CA VAL A 246 -8.37 -0.17 1.06
C VAL A 246 -9.81 -0.27 0.56
N GLU A 247 -10.61 0.73 0.87
CA GLU A 247 -11.92 0.90 0.23
C GLU A 247 -11.80 0.77 -1.30
N PRO A 248 -12.89 0.35 -2.00
CA PRO A 248 -12.86 0.27 -3.46
C PRO A 248 -12.26 1.52 -4.05
N LEU A 249 -11.09 1.37 -4.68
CA LEU A 249 -10.38 2.50 -5.26
C LEU A 249 -11.05 2.89 -6.58
N PRO A 250 -11.26 4.19 -6.80
CA PRO A 250 -11.62 4.69 -8.12
C PRO A 250 -10.59 4.23 -9.17
N THR A 251 -11.07 3.71 -10.28
CA THR A 251 -10.21 3.19 -11.37
C THR A 251 -9.83 4.29 -12.36
N THR A 252 -10.55 5.41 -12.34
CA THR A 252 -10.29 6.56 -13.18
C THR A 252 -10.13 7.83 -12.36
N LEU A 253 -9.46 8.82 -12.92
CA LEU A 253 -9.33 10.13 -12.28
C LEU A 253 -10.70 10.81 -12.06
N GLY A 254 -11.64 10.65 -13.00
CA GLY A 254 -13.00 11.18 -12.86
C GLY A 254 -13.74 10.57 -11.67
N GLU A 255 -13.67 9.26 -11.52
CA GLU A 255 -14.23 8.57 -10.35
C GLU A 255 -13.55 9.03 -9.07
N MET A 256 -12.24 9.22 -9.09
CA MET A 256 -11.46 9.68 -7.94
C MET A 256 -11.86 11.11 -7.51
N VAL A 257 -12.02 12.02 -8.46
CA VAL A 257 -12.49 13.38 -8.19
C VAL A 257 -13.92 13.39 -7.66
N ASN A 258 -14.80 12.55 -8.23
CA ASN A 258 -16.21 12.45 -7.82
C ASN A 258 -16.39 11.75 -6.46
N ALA A 259 -15.48 10.86 -6.06
CA ALA A 259 -15.50 10.20 -4.76
C ALA A 259 -14.97 11.09 -3.63
N ALA A 260 -14.19 12.13 -3.95
CA ALA A 260 -13.71 13.09 -2.97
C ALA A 260 -14.81 14.04 -2.53
N ASP A 261 -14.92 14.33 -1.22
CA ASP A 261 -15.80 15.40 -0.73
C ASP A 261 -15.32 16.78 -1.18
N ALA A 262 -14.00 16.95 -1.29
CA ALA A 262 -13.39 18.14 -1.87
C ALA A 262 -12.02 17.81 -2.51
N VAL A 263 -11.74 18.47 -3.61
CA VAL A 263 -10.40 18.55 -4.20
C VAL A 263 -9.91 19.97 -4.00
N VAL A 264 -8.80 20.14 -3.31
CA VAL A 264 -8.30 21.46 -2.94
C VAL A 264 -6.88 21.68 -3.43
N LEU A 265 -6.56 22.90 -3.81
CA LEU A 265 -5.22 23.43 -3.95
C LEU A 265 -4.85 24.09 -2.62
N GLY A 266 -3.68 23.82 -2.09
CA GLY A 266 -3.23 24.37 -0.83
C GLY A 266 -1.86 23.83 -0.42
N HIS A 267 -1.46 24.14 0.81
CA HIS A 267 -0.18 23.67 1.36
C HIS A 267 -0.30 23.30 2.85
N ILE A 268 0.56 22.42 3.32
CA ILE A 268 0.63 22.07 4.73
C ILE A 268 1.55 23.08 5.43
N SER A 269 1.00 23.80 6.41
CA SER A 269 1.74 24.83 7.18
C SER A 269 2.27 24.31 8.53
N LEU A 270 1.64 23.29 9.11
CA LEU A 270 2.01 22.74 10.41
C LEU A 270 1.68 21.24 10.48
N VAL A 271 2.56 20.46 11.08
CA VAL A 271 2.33 19.04 11.42
C VAL A 271 2.65 18.84 12.89
N VAL A 272 1.71 18.27 13.63
CA VAL A 272 1.83 17.97 15.07
C VAL A 272 1.32 16.56 15.36
N PRO A 273 1.69 15.95 16.51
CA PRO A 273 1.06 14.71 16.95
C PRO A 273 -0.46 14.84 17.02
N GLY A 274 -1.17 13.89 16.45
CA GLY A 274 -2.62 13.84 16.38
C GLY A 274 -3.21 12.81 17.34
N ARG A 275 -4.33 12.24 16.92
CA ARG A 275 -5.06 11.22 17.70
C ARG A 275 -4.30 9.89 17.70
N VAL A 276 -4.66 9.04 18.66
CA VAL A 276 -4.13 7.67 18.79
C VAL A 276 -5.31 6.72 18.86
N PHE A 277 -5.29 5.69 18.06
CA PHE A 277 -6.32 4.65 17.98
C PHE A 277 -5.72 3.28 18.27
N GLY A 278 -6.57 2.28 18.57
CA GLY A 278 -6.10 0.93 18.86
C GLY A 278 -5.35 0.84 20.20
N THR A 279 -5.80 1.59 21.20
CA THR A 279 -5.09 1.69 22.49
C THR A 279 -5.29 0.50 23.42
N ARG A 280 -6.03 -0.52 23.01
CA ARG A 280 -6.28 -1.73 23.83
C ARG A 280 -5.04 -2.62 23.94
N HIS A 281 -4.06 -2.41 23.09
CA HIS A 281 -2.86 -3.22 22.96
C HIS A 281 -1.62 -2.35 22.88
N ASP A 282 -0.45 -2.96 22.98
CA ASP A 282 0.85 -2.29 22.99
C ASP A 282 1.24 -1.70 21.61
N ASN A 283 0.34 -1.80 20.61
CA ASN A 283 0.62 -1.35 19.25
C ASN A 283 -0.46 -0.43 18.66
N PRO A 284 -0.65 0.76 19.25
CA PRO A 284 -1.62 1.73 18.77
C PRO A 284 -1.18 2.38 17.47
N LEU A 285 -2.15 2.71 16.61
CA LEU A 285 -1.92 3.55 15.44
C LEU A 285 -1.92 5.02 15.84
N HIS A 286 -0.80 5.67 15.65
CA HIS A 286 -0.64 7.11 15.83
C HIS A 286 -1.00 7.85 14.55
N TYR A 287 -1.53 9.05 14.70
CA TYR A 287 -1.76 9.97 13.59
C TYR A 287 -0.95 11.25 13.77
N ALA A 288 -0.58 11.87 12.67
CA ALA A 288 -0.23 13.27 12.64
C ALA A 288 -1.47 14.08 12.30
N SER A 289 -1.60 15.25 12.94
CA SER A 289 -2.55 16.29 12.55
C SER A 289 -1.80 17.36 11.76
N ALA A 290 -2.12 17.46 10.48
CA ALA A 290 -1.53 18.47 9.60
C ALA A 290 -2.54 19.60 9.37
N THR A 291 -2.11 20.85 9.54
CA THR A 291 -2.90 22.02 9.15
C THR A 291 -2.71 22.24 7.66
N LEU A 292 -3.76 22.05 6.89
CA LEU A 292 -3.81 22.35 5.46
C LEU A 292 -4.43 23.74 5.27
N GLU A 293 -3.65 24.65 4.73
CA GLU A 293 -4.13 25.96 4.29
C GLU A 293 -4.67 25.85 2.88
N VAL A 294 -5.96 26.18 2.72
CA VAL A 294 -6.70 26.04 1.47
C VAL A 294 -6.60 27.32 0.67
N GLU A 295 -6.01 27.27 -0.51
CA GLU A 295 -5.92 28.38 -1.45
C GLU A 295 -7.14 28.43 -2.37
N SER A 296 -7.57 27.26 -2.87
CA SER A 296 -8.78 27.14 -3.68
C SER A 296 -9.41 25.75 -3.60
N VAL A 297 -10.73 25.69 -3.81
CA VAL A 297 -11.48 24.45 -3.99
C VAL A 297 -11.63 24.20 -5.49
N LEU A 298 -11.03 23.14 -5.99
CA LEU A 298 -11.02 22.78 -7.40
C LEU A 298 -12.25 21.97 -7.81
N ALA A 299 -12.75 21.10 -6.90
CA ALA A 299 -13.98 20.32 -7.09
C ALA A 299 -14.59 19.98 -5.74
N GLY A 300 -15.87 19.60 -5.72
CA GLY A 300 -16.60 19.31 -4.49
C GLY A 300 -16.90 20.57 -3.67
N ALA A 301 -17.04 20.41 -2.35
CA ALA A 301 -17.32 21.56 -1.46
C ALA A 301 -16.72 21.39 -0.08
N LEU A 302 -16.30 22.49 0.53
CA LEU A 302 -15.90 22.55 1.93
C LEU A 302 -16.96 23.30 2.74
N PRO A 303 -17.28 22.86 3.96
CA PRO A 303 -18.05 23.64 4.93
C PRO A 303 -17.38 25.00 5.14
N TRP A 304 -18.19 26.03 5.45
CA TRP A 304 -17.66 27.39 5.63
C TRP A 304 -16.49 27.48 6.59
N ALA A 305 -16.55 26.73 7.71
CA ALA A 305 -15.52 26.74 8.73
C ALA A 305 -14.16 26.17 8.23
N HIS A 306 -14.15 25.40 7.13
CA HIS A 306 -12.96 24.72 6.59
C HIS A 306 -12.47 25.33 5.27
N ARG A 307 -12.99 26.50 4.87
CA ARG A 307 -12.65 27.11 3.56
C ARG A 307 -11.26 27.72 3.49
N SER A 308 -10.68 28.08 4.63
CA SER A 308 -9.33 28.64 4.71
C SER A 308 -8.32 27.66 5.28
N THR A 309 -8.75 26.86 6.25
CA THR A 309 -7.90 25.88 6.93
C THR A 309 -8.70 24.64 7.31
N LEU A 310 -8.09 23.48 7.23
CA LEU A 310 -8.66 22.23 7.71
C LEU A 310 -7.59 21.36 8.36
N THR A 311 -8.03 20.39 9.16
CA THR A 311 -7.15 19.40 9.77
C THR A 311 -7.15 18.12 8.92
N LEU A 312 -6.01 17.82 8.34
CA LEU A 312 -5.74 16.57 7.64
C LEU A 312 -5.09 15.59 8.61
N GLU A 313 -5.72 14.44 8.83
CA GLU A 313 -5.14 13.35 9.61
C GLU A 313 -4.37 12.39 8.72
N ILE A 314 -3.16 12.08 9.15
CA ILE A 314 -2.18 11.28 8.44
C ILE A 314 -1.81 10.10 9.33
N PRO A 315 -2.14 8.85 8.98
CA PRO A 315 -1.75 7.69 9.79
C PRO A 315 -0.23 7.50 9.76
N LEU A 316 0.35 7.20 10.92
CA LEU A 316 1.78 6.98 11.13
C LEU A 316 2.01 5.49 11.38
N PHE A 317 1.98 4.68 10.33
CA PHE A 317 2.12 3.23 10.45
C PHE A 317 3.47 2.79 11.05
N ASP A 318 4.51 3.62 10.92
CA ASP A 318 5.82 3.39 11.52
C ASP A 318 5.97 4.00 12.94
N GLY A 319 4.85 4.35 13.56
CA GLY A 319 4.82 4.92 14.90
C GLY A 319 5.08 6.43 14.95
N PRO A 320 5.02 7.03 16.15
CA PRO A 320 5.02 8.49 16.32
C PRO A 320 6.33 9.17 15.94
N SER A 321 7.44 8.46 15.90
CA SER A 321 8.73 9.03 15.48
C SER A 321 8.74 9.43 14.00
N SER A 322 7.88 8.83 13.18
CA SER A 322 7.79 9.13 11.75
C SER A 322 7.23 10.51 11.42
N ILE A 323 6.65 11.20 12.41
CA ILE A 323 6.15 12.56 12.23
C ILE A 323 7.27 13.54 11.80
N ALA A 324 8.50 13.31 12.27
CA ALA A 324 9.65 14.14 11.91
C ALA A 324 10.05 14.00 10.43
N ASP A 325 9.61 12.93 9.80
CA ASP A 325 9.91 12.63 8.40
C ASP A 325 8.80 13.10 7.44
N LEU A 326 7.68 13.58 7.99
CA LEU A 326 6.61 14.15 7.18
C LEU A 326 7.07 15.50 6.63
N PRO A 327 7.15 15.67 5.32
CA PRO A 327 7.53 16.96 4.75
C PRO A 327 6.43 17.98 4.97
N VAL A 328 6.83 19.21 5.19
CA VAL A 328 5.96 20.37 4.97
C VAL A 328 5.88 20.54 3.46
N TRP A 329 4.77 20.13 2.88
CA TRP A 329 4.57 20.23 1.43
C TRP A 329 4.26 21.66 1.04
N GLY A 330 4.92 22.13 -0.02
CA GLY A 330 4.53 23.34 -0.72
C GLY A 330 3.17 23.19 -1.40
N GLU A 331 2.91 24.05 -2.37
CA GLU A 331 1.68 24.02 -3.16
C GLU A 331 1.39 22.61 -3.68
N SER A 332 0.19 22.10 -3.41
CA SER A 332 -0.20 20.73 -3.74
C SER A 332 -1.69 20.61 -3.96
N VAL A 333 -2.11 19.62 -4.73
CA VAL A 333 -3.53 19.24 -4.86
C VAL A 333 -3.82 18.06 -3.96
N PHE A 334 -4.83 18.20 -3.10
CA PHE A 334 -5.30 17.17 -2.17
C PHE A 334 -6.69 16.72 -2.56
N LEU A 335 -6.89 15.41 -2.75
CA LEU A 335 -8.20 14.80 -2.90
C LEU A 335 -8.63 14.32 -1.51
N LEU A 336 -9.65 14.96 -0.95
CA LEU A 336 -10.00 14.86 0.46
C LEU A 336 -11.31 14.13 0.69
N ARG A 337 -11.34 13.34 1.76
CA ARG A 337 -12.54 12.75 2.34
C ARG A 337 -12.74 13.31 3.74
N ASN A 338 -13.93 13.82 4.04
CA ASN A 338 -14.27 14.23 5.42
C ASN A 338 -14.66 12.99 6.24
N LYS A 339 -14.04 12.82 7.39
CA LYS A 339 -14.31 11.64 8.23
C LYS A 339 -15.74 11.63 8.78
N GLY A 340 -16.37 12.80 8.94
CA GLY A 340 -17.78 12.88 9.31
C GLY A 340 -18.73 12.41 8.22
N THR A 341 -18.38 12.62 6.92
CA THR A 341 -19.15 12.03 5.80
C THR A 341 -19.11 10.52 5.88
N SER A 342 -17.92 9.96 6.00
CA SER A 342 -17.72 8.51 6.15
C SER A 342 -18.43 7.94 7.38
N ALA A 343 -18.35 8.63 8.53
CA ALA A 343 -19.05 8.24 9.75
C ALA A 343 -20.59 8.24 9.57
N THR A 344 -21.11 9.16 8.78
CA THR A 344 -22.56 9.21 8.43
C THR A 344 -22.96 8.03 7.56
N GLU A 345 -22.17 7.71 6.55
CA GLU A 345 -22.43 6.61 5.62
C GLU A 345 -22.53 5.25 6.32
N VAL A 346 -21.75 5.04 7.37
CA VAL A 346 -21.80 3.80 8.17
C VAL A 346 -22.77 3.88 9.36
N GLY A 347 -23.55 4.96 9.47
CA GLY A 347 -24.58 5.11 10.49
C GLY A 347 -24.08 5.28 11.90
N LEU A 348 -22.89 5.89 12.09
CA LEU A 348 -22.42 6.20 13.44
C LEU A 348 -23.34 7.20 14.17
N PRO A 349 -23.39 7.17 15.50
CA PRO A 349 -24.19 8.11 16.29
C PRO A 349 -23.81 9.58 15.98
N PRO A 350 -24.78 10.52 16.02
CA PRO A 350 -24.57 11.93 15.65
C PRO A 350 -23.42 12.62 16.36
N GLU A 351 -23.13 12.26 17.61
CA GLU A 351 -22.01 12.79 18.38
C GLU A 351 -20.66 12.32 17.80
N ARG A 352 -20.56 11.08 17.34
CA ARG A 352 -19.37 10.55 16.65
C ARG A 352 -19.19 11.23 15.31
N VAL A 353 -20.27 11.33 14.51
CA VAL A 353 -20.26 12.06 13.22
C VAL A 353 -19.73 13.49 13.42
N ARG A 354 -20.23 14.20 14.45
CA ARG A 354 -19.79 15.57 14.75
C ARG A 354 -18.32 15.63 15.11
N ALA A 355 -17.84 14.69 15.93
CA ALA A 355 -16.44 14.62 16.32
C ALA A 355 -15.53 14.35 15.11
N GLU A 356 -15.91 13.42 14.23
CA GLU A 356 -15.16 13.08 13.04
C GLU A 356 -15.21 14.17 11.94
N SER A 357 -16.27 14.99 11.90
CA SER A 357 -16.42 16.06 10.88
C SER A 357 -15.36 17.17 10.98
N ALA A 358 -14.62 17.25 12.08
CA ALA A 358 -13.51 18.18 12.24
C ALA A 358 -12.26 17.73 11.45
N TYR A 359 -12.22 16.50 10.99
CA TYR A 359 -11.03 15.88 10.38
C TYR A 359 -11.27 15.45 8.95
N TYR A 360 -10.22 15.55 8.16
CA TYR A 360 -10.14 15.04 6.80
C TYR A 360 -9.04 13.98 6.72
N ARG A 361 -9.18 13.09 5.78
CA ARG A 361 -8.11 12.23 5.29
C ARG A 361 -7.94 12.42 3.79
N MET A 362 -6.85 12.00 3.22
CA MET A 362 -6.78 11.84 1.78
C MET A 362 -7.76 10.72 1.36
N LEU A 363 -8.39 10.90 0.20
CA LEU A 363 -9.33 9.92 -0.35
C LEU A 363 -8.67 8.54 -0.45
N THR A 364 -7.44 8.52 -0.93
CA THR A 364 -6.54 7.36 -0.96
C THR A 364 -5.19 7.77 -0.40
N PHE A 365 -4.35 6.83 0.00
CA PHE A 365 -2.98 7.14 0.44
C PHE A 365 -2.18 7.90 -0.62
N THR A 366 -2.57 7.76 -1.89
CA THR A 366 -1.94 8.41 -3.04
C THR A 366 -2.72 9.63 -3.55
N GLY A 367 -3.76 10.07 -2.83
CA GLY A 367 -4.65 11.17 -3.22
C GLY A 367 -4.00 12.57 -3.15
N LEU A 368 -2.74 12.67 -3.57
CA LEU A 368 -1.91 13.86 -3.48
C LEU A 368 -1.12 14.08 -4.77
N VAL A 369 -1.12 15.31 -5.27
CA VAL A 369 -0.23 15.77 -6.36
C VAL A 369 0.56 16.97 -5.85
N VAL A 370 1.87 16.80 -5.72
CA VAL A 370 2.80 17.82 -5.19
C VAL A 370 3.39 18.63 -6.34
N ASN A 371 3.50 19.95 -6.14
CA ASN A 371 4.27 20.82 -7.00
C ASN A 371 5.76 20.78 -6.60
N ASP A 372 6.59 20.15 -7.43
CA ASP A 372 8.05 20.15 -7.29
C ASP A 372 8.68 21.05 -8.38
N ASP A 373 8.94 22.29 -8.03
CA ASP A 373 9.49 23.29 -8.95
C ASP A 373 8.73 23.38 -10.30
N GLY A 374 7.39 23.46 -10.22
CA GLY A 374 6.52 23.53 -11.41
C GLY A 374 6.21 22.18 -12.06
N THR A 375 6.74 21.09 -11.54
CA THR A 375 6.48 19.72 -12.03
C THR A 375 5.57 18.97 -11.06
N ALA A 376 4.54 18.33 -11.56
CA ALA A 376 3.66 17.49 -10.78
C ALA A 376 4.35 16.19 -10.39
N LEU A 377 4.37 15.87 -9.10
CA LEU A 377 4.77 14.57 -8.57
C LEU A 377 3.58 13.90 -7.89
N THR A 378 3.42 12.60 -8.13
CA THR A 378 2.40 11.78 -7.48
C THR A 378 3.06 10.62 -6.75
N ALA A 379 2.43 10.17 -5.67
CA ALA A 379 2.84 8.95 -4.98
C ALA A 379 2.32 7.67 -5.68
N ASP A 380 1.40 7.85 -6.62
CA ASP A 380 0.75 6.79 -7.36
C ASP A 380 1.61 6.43 -8.58
N ASP A 381 2.14 5.21 -8.61
CA ASP A 381 2.99 4.74 -9.72
C ASP A 381 2.17 4.02 -10.81
N ALA A 382 0.96 3.57 -10.52
CA ALA A 382 0.13 2.79 -11.45
C ALA A 382 -1.36 3.17 -11.45
N GLY A 383 -1.83 3.95 -10.49
CA GLY A 383 -3.24 4.33 -10.35
C GLY A 383 -3.64 5.56 -11.18
N PRO A 384 -4.83 6.11 -10.92
CA PRO A 384 -5.40 7.19 -11.71
C PRO A 384 -4.56 8.47 -11.76
N LEU A 385 -3.77 8.75 -10.71
CA LEU A 385 -2.89 9.93 -10.65
C LEU A 385 -1.53 9.72 -11.30
N ALA A 386 -1.08 8.49 -11.53
CA ALA A 386 0.25 8.17 -12.07
C ALA A 386 0.56 8.93 -13.36
N ARG A 387 -0.44 9.07 -14.24
CA ARG A 387 -0.32 9.79 -15.52
C ARG A 387 -0.09 11.31 -15.39
N LEU A 388 -0.24 11.87 -14.20
CA LEU A 388 0.00 13.29 -13.94
C LEU A 388 1.46 13.55 -13.58
N SER A 389 2.17 12.55 -13.09
CA SER A 389 3.58 12.67 -12.70
C SER A 389 4.45 13.06 -13.90
N GLY A 390 5.35 14.03 -13.70
CA GLY A 390 6.24 14.56 -14.74
C GLY A 390 5.62 15.60 -15.67
N ARG A 391 4.31 15.90 -15.56
CA ARG A 391 3.69 17.05 -16.27
C ARG A 391 4.03 18.35 -15.55
N SER A 392 3.81 19.50 -16.21
CA SER A 392 3.78 20.76 -15.47
C SER A 392 2.62 20.72 -14.45
N PHE A 393 2.84 21.30 -13.27
CA PHE A 393 1.84 21.30 -12.21
C PHE A 393 0.52 21.92 -12.66
N GLU A 394 0.57 23.05 -13.38
CA GLU A 394 -0.62 23.68 -13.95
C GLU A 394 -1.40 22.79 -14.91
N ALA A 395 -0.68 22.03 -15.76
CA ALA A 395 -1.32 21.06 -16.66
C ALA A 395 -1.98 19.93 -15.87
N ALA A 396 -1.36 19.44 -14.79
CA ALA A 396 -1.94 18.42 -13.92
C ALA A 396 -3.21 18.93 -13.23
N VAL A 397 -3.18 20.15 -12.68
CA VAL A 397 -4.37 20.82 -12.10
C VAL A 397 -5.50 20.94 -13.12
N SER A 398 -5.18 21.36 -14.35
CA SER A 398 -6.17 21.45 -15.43
C SER A 398 -6.81 20.12 -15.79
N VAL A 399 -6.03 19.04 -15.78
CA VAL A 399 -6.54 17.67 -16.03
C VAL A 399 -7.48 17.24 -14.91
N ILE A 400 -7.15 17.52 -13.65
CA ILE A 400 -8.01 17.22 -12.49
C ILE A 400 -9.34 17.98 -12.58
N LEU A 401 -9.29 19.31 -12.85
CA LEU A 401 -10.48 20.13 -13.02
C LEU A 401 -11.42 19.64 -14.12
N ASN A 402 -10.87 19.10 -15.21
CA ASN A 402 -11.66 18.57 -16.32
C ASN A 402 -12.20 17.15 -16.06
N ALA A 403 -11.59 16.41 -15.16
CA ALA A 403 -12.02 15.06 -14.83
C ALA A 403 -13.28 15.02 -13.95
N GLY A 404 -13.58 16.09 -13.21
CA GLY A 404 -14.78 16.23 -12.37
C GLY A 404 -15.99 16.81 -13.09
N ARG A 405 -15.90 17.09 -14.40
CA ARG A 405 -16.98 17.57 -15.27
C ARG A 405 -17.57 16.44 -16.08
#